data_6dd1d0c41bac3ffbafa8f92249544100
#
_entry.id   6dd1d0c41bac3ffbafa8f92249544100
#
_cell.length_a   1.000
_cell.length_b   1.000
_cell.length_c   1.000
_cell.angle_alpha   90.00
_cell.angle_beta   90.00
_cell.angle_gamma   90.00
#
_symmetry.space_group_name_H-M   'P 1'
#
loop_
_entity.id
_entity.type
_entity.pdbx_description
1 polymer ?
#
loop_
_entity_poly.entity_id
_entity_poly.type
_entity_poly.pdbx_seq_one_letter_code
_entity_poly.pdbx_strand_id
1 'polypeptide(L)'
;FVHYRWETAEMLQALIMFVVSLAMIPLLEKYLGLPYDVALAYVVVCGVGFMLPALLGVPFVPGWITPGIPVVLLFLGDFTPGPEAIQALFALQFLVFVIFLFLGVTRLGSVLVRLIPNSMKGGIIIGAGIAALIGEIDAGGRLANTPISLVIGSLACLYLMFSVSFKGLTERLPLARKIVNYGMVPGLLIAIFIGIAVGEYQMPDVKWGITAPAFAEMWNYLPFSVGFPAIEVFLLAVPTAVIAYIIAFGDIIVGQSLMQRADELRTDEVIENNIDRVHL
;
A
#
# COMPACT_ATOMS: atom_id res chain seq x y z
N PHE A 1 -4.88 -4.76 19.38
CA PHE A 1 -5.26 -5.57 20.55
C PHE A 1 -4.20 -5.51 21.65
N VAL A 2 -2.96 -5.75 21.34
CA VAL A 2 -1.90 -5.79 22.36
C VAL A 2 -1.39 -4.40 22.68
N HIS A 3 -1.26 -3.55 21.68
CA HIS A 3 -0.66 -2.22 21.81
C HIS A 3 -1.64 -1.08 21.49
N TYR A 4 -2.67 -1.33 20.71
CA TYR A 4 -3.58 -0.30 20.20
C TYR A 4 -5.03 -0.62 20.50
N ARG A 5 -5.83 0.44 20.71
CA ARG A 5 -7.25 0.36 20.98
C ARG A 5 -8.01 0.04 19.68
N TRP A 6 -9.07 -0.76 19.80
CA TRP A 6 -9.96 -1.05 18.68
C TRP A 6 -10.86 0.14 18.36
N GLU A 7 -10.85 0.58 17.11
CA GLU A 7 -11.76 1.60 16.60
C GLU A 7 -12.46 1.11 15.32
N THR A 8 -13.81 1.21 15.33
CA THR A 8 -14.62 0.67 14.21
C THR A 8 -14.39 1.41 12.90
N ALA A 9 -14.15 2.73 12.95
CA ALA A 9 -13.87 3.53 11.76
C ALA A 9 -12.54 3.12 11.10
N GLU A 10 -11.51 2.86 11.89
CA GLU A 10 -10.19 2.40 11.42
C GLU A 10 -10.28 0.97 10.86
N MET A 11 -11.06 0.10 11.53
CA MET A 11 -11.30 -1.24 11.01
C MET A 11 -11.94 -1.22 9.62
N LEU A 12 -12.95 -0.34 9.40
CA LEU A 12 -13.59 -0.24 8.10
C LEU A 12 -12.62 0.25 7.02
N GLN A 13 -11.77 1.22 7.34
CA GLN A 13 -10.73 1.68 6.43
C GLN A 13 -9.72 0.57 6.12
N ALA A 14 -9.28 -0.18 7.13
CA ALA A 14 -8.38 -1.32 6.95
C ALA A 14 -9.02 -2.42 6.08
N LEU A 15 -10.31 -2.71 6.26
CA LEU A 15 -11.06 -3.65 5.42
C LEU A 15 -11.10 -3.20 3.97
N ILE A 16 -11.35 -1.91 3.71
CA ILE A 16 -11.33 -1.36 2.34
C ILE A 16 -9.93 -1.49 1.74
N MET A 17 -8.88 -1.17 2.49
CA MET A 17 -7.50 -1.34 2.02
C MET A 17 -7.16 -2.79 1.72
N PHE A 18 -7.68 -3.73 2.50
CA PHE A 18 -7.56 -5.15 2.21
C PHE A 18 -8.24 -5.53 0.89
N VAL A 19 -9.47 -5.06 0.67
CA VAL A 19 -10.20 -5.29 -0.60
C VAL A 19 -9.44 -4.68 -1.79
N VAL A 20 -8.86 -3.48 -1.64
CA VAL A 20 -8.02 -2.86 -2.67
C VAL A 20 -6.78 -3.72 -2.98
N SER A 21 -6.25 -4.44 -2.00
CA SER A 21 -5.12 -5.36 -2.21
C SER A 21 -5.45 -6.51 -3.17
N LEU A 22 -6.72 -6.88 -3.33
CA LEU A 22 -7.15 -7.87 -4.32
C LEU A 22 -6.87 -7.42 -5.77
N ALA A 23 -6.70 -6.12 -6.01
CA ALA A 23 -6.27 -5.60 -7.32
C ALA A 23 -4.86 -6.08 -7.73
N MET A 24 -4.08 -6.66 -6.80
CA MET A 24 -2.81 -7.30 -7.13
C MET A 24 -2.98 -8.65 -7.84
N ILE A 25 -4.12 -9.33 -7.68
CA ILE A 25 -4.35 -10.66 -8.26
C ILE A 25 -4.11 -10.67 -9.78
N PRO A 26 -4.73 -9.79 -10.60
CA PRO A 26 -4.48 -9.77 -12.04
C PRO A 26 -3.00 -9.55 -12.42
N LEU A 27 -2.26 -8.82 -11.60
CA LEU A 27 -0.83 -8.61 -11.82
C LEU A 27 -0.03 -9.89 -11.53
N LEU A 28 -0.36 -10.60 -10.46
CA LEU A 28 0.25 -11.89 -10.12
C LEU A 28 -0.05 -12.96 -11.19
N GLU A 29 -1.28 -13.00 -11.71
CA GLU A 29 -1.66 -13.89 -12.82
C GLU A 29 -0.84 -13.55 -14.09
N LYS A 30 -0.79 -12.29 -14.47
CA LYS A 30 -0.16 -11.83 -15.70
C LYS A 30 1.36 -11.97 -15.70
N TYR A 31 2.01 -11.52 -14.63
CA TYR A 31 3.48 -11.42 -14.57
C TYR A 31 4.15 -12.65 -13.97
N LEU A 32 3.47 -13.35 -13.07
CA LEU A 32 4.02 -14.56 -12.45
C LEU A 32 3.39 -15.85 -12.97
N GLY A 33 2.34 -15.76 -13.79
CA GLY A 33 1.64 -16.94 -14.29
C GLY A 33 0.92 -17.75 -13.21
N LEU A 34 0.52 -17.12 -12.09
CA LEU A 34 -0.15 -17.80 -10.99
C LEU A 34 -1.63 -18.04 -11.34
N PRO A 35 -2.22 -19.18 -10.96
CA PRO A 35 -3.67 -19.37 -10.97
C PRO A 35 -4.35 -18.38 -9.99
N TYR A 36 -5.59 -17.99 -10.27
CA TYR A 36 -6.35 -17.02 -9.49
C TYR A 36 -6.43 -17.37 -7.99
N ASP A 37 -6.73 -18.62 -7.66
CA ASP A 37 -6.87 -19.11 -6.29
C ASP A 37 -5.54 -19.15 -5.52
N VAL A 38 -4.43 -19.40 -6.21
CA VAL A 38 -3.07 -19.27 -5.69
C VAL A 38 -2.71 -17.80 -5.47
N ALA A 39 -2.97 -16.93 -6.45
CA ALA A 39 -2.75 -15.50 -6.32
C ALA A 39 -3.58 -14.89 -5.15
N LEU A 40 -4.83 -15.36 -4.97
CA LEU A 40 -5.66 -15.01 -3.83
C LEU A 40 -5.02 -15.47 -2.51
N ALA A 41 -4.45 -16.67 -2.45
CA ALA A 41 -3.75 -17.15 -1.26
C ALA A 41 -2.54 -16.25 -0.90
N TYR A 42 -1.76 -15.83 -1.90
CA TYR A 42 -0.66 -14.88 -1.69
C TYR A 42 -1.15 -13.55 -1.12
N VAL A 43 -2.21 -12.97 -1.68
CA VAL A 43 -2.76 -11.69 -1.19
C VAL A 43 -3.26 -11.82 0.24
N VAL A 44 -3.91 -12.93 0.60
CA VAL A 44 -4.39 -13.18 1.97
C VAL A 44 -3.22 -13.32 2.94
N VAL A 45 -2.18 -14.09 2.58
CA VAL A 45 -0.98 -14.26 3.42
C VAL A 45 -0.26 -12.91 3.61
N CYS A 46 -0.11 -12.11 2.54
CA CYS A 46 0.45 -10.78 2.65
C CYS A 46 -0.40 -9.86 3.54
N GLY A 47 -1.72 -9.92 3.42
CA GLY A 47 -2.64 -9.14 4.26
C GLY A 47 -2.52 -9.49 5.75
N VAL A 48 -2.35 -10.78 6.09
CA VAL A 48 -2.02 -11.21 7.46
C VAL A 48 -0.64 -10.70 7.88
N GLY A 49 0.35 -10.77 7.00
CA GLY A 49 1.70 -10.25 7.22
C GLY A 49 1.72 -8.76 7.56
N PHE A 50 0.86 -7.96 6.93
CA PHE A 50 0.74 -6.52 7.22
C PHE A 50 0.27 -6.21 8.65
N MET A 51 -0.34 -7.16 9.34
CA MET A 51 -0.75 -6.98 10.73
C MET A 51 0.37 -7.23 11.75
N LEU A 52 1.45 -7.92 11.35
CA LEU A 52 2.56 -8.25 12.25
C LEU A 52 3.22 -7.02 12.88
N PRO A 53 3.50 -5.91 12.15
CA PRO A 53 4.09 -4.71 12.72
C PRO A 53 3.26 -4.12 13.87
N ALA A 54 1.93 -4.11 13.74
CA ALA A 54 1.04 -3.63 14.80
C ALA A 54 1.14 -4.50 16.07
N LEU A 55 1.31 -5.82 15.92
CA LEU A 55 1.56 -6.73 17.05
C LEU A 55 2.92 -6.49 17.71
N LEU A 56 3.89 -5.99 16.97
CA LEU A 56 5.23 -5.64 17.45
C LEU A 56 5.32 -4.20 17.98
N GLY A 57 4.22 -3.48 18.04
CA GLY A 57 4.15 -2.10 18.53
C GLY A 57 4.63 -1.05 17.54
N VAL A 58 4.58 -1.35 16.25
CA VAL A 58 4.81 -0.35 15.19
C VAL A 58 3.48 0.36 14.89
N PRO A 59 3.42 1.71 14.94
CA PRO A 59 2.16 2.46 14.89
C PRO A 59 1.53 2.58 13.51
N PHE A 60 2.12 2.02 12.48
CA PHE A 60 1.55 2.01 11.14
C PHE A 60 1.72 0.66 10.46
N VAL A 61 0.75 0.34 9.63
CA VAL A 61 0.70 -0.92 8.89
C VAL A 61 1.38 -0.73 7.55
N PRO A 62 2.37 -1.57 7.20
CA PRO A 62 2.93 -1.57 5.87
C PRO A 62 1.86 -2.03 4.86
N GLY A 63 2.05 -1.66 3.62
CA GLY A 63 1.22 -2.08 2.51
C GLY A 63 2.07 -2.37 1.29
N TRP A 64 1.41 -2.50 0.15
CA TRP A 64 2.11 -2.56 -1.12
C TRP A 64 2.82 -1.22 -1.39
N ILE A 65 4.09 -1.28 -1.79
CA ILE A 65 4.84 -0.09 -2.22
C ILE A 65 4.28 0.33 -3.59
N THR A 66 3.10 0.95 -3.58
CA THR A 66 2.32 1.24 -4.79
C THR A 66 3.12 2.03 -5.84
N PRO A 67 3.90 3.07 -5.49
CA PRO A 67 4.71 3.78 -6.47
C PRO A 67 5.87 2.94 -7.02
N GLY A 68 6.25 1.86 -6.35
CA GLY A 68 7.28 0.91 -6.80
C GLY A 68 6.75 -0.15 -7.77
N ILE A 69 5.44 -0.39 -7.82
CA ILE A 69 4.85 -1.43 -8.67
C ILE A 69 5.29 -1.30 -10.13
N PRO A 70 5.21 -0.12 -10.81
CA PRO A 70 5.66 0.00 -12.19
C PRO A 70 7.11 -0.41 -12.42
N VAL A 71 8.00 -0.08 -11.47
CA VAL A 71 9.43 -0.42 -11.54
C VAL A 71 9.62 -1.93 -11.42
N VAL A 72 8.87 -2.57 -10.50
CA VAL A 72 8.89 -4.04 -10.34
C VAL A 72 8.33 -4.74 -11.58
N LEU A 73 7.23 -4.24 -12.14
CA LEU A 73 6.64 -4.81 -13.35
C LEU A 73 7.54 -4.65 -14.58
N LEU A 74 8.27 -3.53 -14.69
CA LEU A 74 9.27 -3.34 -15.73
C LEU A 74 10.38 -4.37 -15.61
N PHE A 75 10.91 -4.59 -14.40
CA PHE A 75 11.92 -5.62 -14.12
C PHE A 75 11.41 -7.02 -14.42
N LEU A 76 10.18 -7.36 -14.03
CA LEU A 76 9.58 -8.67 -14.30
C LEU A 76 9.24 -8.88 -15.77
N GLY A 77 9.07 -7.80 -16.54
CA GLY A 77 8.80 -7.88 -17.98
C GLY A 77 9.93 -8.52 -18.81
N ASP A 78 11.14 -8.58 -18.26
CA ASP A 78 12.30 -9.23 -18.89
C ASP A 78 12.32 -10.75 -18.68
N PHE A 79 11.41 -11.29 -17.87
CA PHE A 79 11.34 -12.71 -17.52
C PHE A 79 10.06 -13.36 -18.03
N THR A 80 10.13 -14.65 -18.37
CA THR A 80 8.92 -15.40 -18.75
C THR A 80 8.03 -15.68 -17.55
N PRO A 81 6.69 -15.42 -17.63
CA PRO A 81 5.78 -15.76 -16.56
C PRO A 81 5.88 -17.24 -16.18
N GLY A 82 5.93 -17.51 -14.88
CA GLY A 82 6.14 -18.84 -14.30
C GLY A 82 7.36 -18.91 -13.39
N PRO A 83 8.07 -20.04 -13.33
CA PRO A 83 9.19 -20.25 -12.43
C PRO A 83 10.28 -19.18 -12.51
N GLU A 84 10.61 -18.72 -13.69
CA GLU A 84 11.64 -17.70 -13.92
C GLU A 84 11.26 -16.34 -13.31
N ALA A 85 10.05 -15.86 -13.58
CA ALA A 85 9.54 -14.60 -13.01
C ALA A 85 9.37 -14.68 -11.48
N ILE A 86 8.98 -15.85 -10.96
CA ILE A 86 8.88 -16.07 -9.51
C ILE A 86 10.25 -15.99 -8.86
N GLN A 87 11.28 -16.61 -9.46
CA GLN A 87 12.66 -16.52 -9.00
C GLN A 87 13.19 -15.08 -9.05
N ALA A 88 12.88 -14.34 -10.12
CA ALA A 88 13.27 -12.94 -10.27
C ALA A 88 12.61 -12.06 -9.20
N LEU A 89 11.31 -12.22 -8.96
CA LEU A 89 10.61 -11.51 -7.89
C LEU A 89 11.17 -11.85 -6.51
N PHE A 90 11.47 -13.12 -6.27
CA PHE A 90 12.09 -13.53 -5.01
C PHE A 90 13.46 -12.88 -4.80
N ALA A 91 14.32 -12.87 -5.83
CA ALA A 91 15.63 -12.22 -5.75
C ALA A 91 15.50 -10.74 -5.40
N LEU A 92 14.57 -10.03 -6.05
CA LEU A 92 14.28 -8.63 -5.80
C LEU A 92 13.80 -8.41 -4.36
N GLN A 93 12.80 -9.14 -3.92
CA GLN A 93 12.22 -9.01 -2.57
C GLN A 93 13.24 -9.38 -1.49
N PHE A 94 14.05 -10.40 -1.73
CA PHE A 94 15.11 -10.80 -0.80
C PHE A 94 16.17 -9.70 -0.63
N LEU A 95 16.58 -9.05 -1.71
CA LEU A 95 17.52 -7.92 -1.64
C LEU A 95 16.91 -6.72 -0.88
N VAL A 96 15.65 -6.39 -1.15
CA VAL A 96 14.94 -5.33 -0.40
C VAL A 96 14.87 -5.70 1.08
N PHE A 97 14.50 -6.94 1.41
CA PHE A 97 14.51 -7.44 2.78
C PHE A 97 15.88 -7.30 3.45
N VAL A 98 16.96 -7.68 2.76
CA VAL A 98 18.33 -7.56 3.31
C VAL A 98 18.69 -6.11 3.58
N ILE A 99 18.30 -5.17 2.71
CA ILE A 99 18.52 -3.73 2.94
C ILE A 99 17.78 -3.26 4.20
N PHE A 100 16.50 -3.59 4.32
CA PHE A 100 15.70 -3.24 5.49
C PHE A 100 16.26 -3.85 6.77
N LEU A 101 16.52 -5.15 6.77
CA LEU A 101 17.09 -5.87 7.92
C LEU A 101 18.43 -5.30 8.36
N PHE A 102 19.32 -5.03 7.40
CA PHE A 102 20.63 -4.44 7.69
C PHE A 102 20.48 -3.07 8.38
N LEU A 103 19.63 -2.20 7.84
CA LEU A 103 19.40 -0.87 8.39
C LEU A 103 18.70 -0.91 9.75
N GLY A 104 17.77 -1.83 9.94
CA GLY A 104 17.07 -2.03 11.21
C GLY A 104 17.99 -2.54 12.31
N VAL A 105 18.75 -3.62 12.04
CA VAL A 105 19.67 -4.23 13.01
C VAL A 105 20.82 -3.29 13.37
N THR A 106 21.38 -2.59 12.39
CA THR A 106 22.48 -1.62 12.62
C THR A 106 22.01 -0.28 13.16
N ARG A 107 20.70 -0.05 13.26
CA ARG A 107 20.08 1.24 13.63
C ARG A 107 20.47 2.40 12.72
N LEU A 108 20.89 2.10 11.51
CA LEU A 108 21.21 3.11 10.50
C LEU A 108 19.96 3.74 9.89
N GLY A 109 18.79 3.10 9.99
CA GLY A 109 17.52 3.67 9.55
C GLY A 109 17.22 4.99 10.24
N SER A 110 17.32 5.06 11.55
CA SER A 110 17.15 6.31 12.33
C SER A 110 18.22 7.36 12.01
N VAL A 111 19.45 6.94 11.73
CA VAL A 111 20.52 7.84 11.32
C VAL A 111 20.20 8.45 9.95
N LEU A 112 19.75 7.65 8.97
CA LEU A 112 19.34 8.16 7.65
C LEU A 112 18.23 9.20 7.77
N VAL A 113 17.18 8.92 8.56
CA VAL A 113 16.07 9.88 8.76
C VAL A 113 16.54 11.20 9.39
N ARG A 114 17.53 11.14 10.31
CA ARG A 114 18.11 12.34 10.95
C ARG A 114 19.01 13.14 9.99
N LEU A 115 19.71 12.47 9.09
CA LEU A 115 20.57 13.12 8.10
C LEU A 115 19.78 13.87 7.03
N ILE A 116 18.53 13.47 6.77
CA ILE A 116 17.67 14.13 5.79
C ILE A 116 17.08 15.41 6.39
N PRO A 117 17.39 16.59 5.83
CA PRO A 117 16.79 17.85 6.26
C PRO A 117 15.27 17.86 6.11
N ASN A 118 14.56 18.61 6.94
CA ASN A 118 13.11 18.72 6.88
C ASN A 118 12.61 19.24 5.52
N SER A 119 13.36 20.08 4.85
CA SER A 119 13.06 20.54 3.47
C SER A 119 13.08 19.40 2.46
N MET A 120 14.04 18.46 2.57
CA MET A 120 14.08 17.27 1.72
C MET A 120 12.93 16.32 2.04
N LYS A 121 12.59 16.12 3.33
CA LYS A 121 11.42 15.31 3.71
C LYS A 121 10.14 15.87 3.08
N GLY A 122 9.95 17.19 3.14
CA GLY A 122 8.84 17.87 2.46
C GLY A 122 8.87 17.66 0.94
N GLY A 123 10.06 17.75 0.32
CA GLY A 123 10.23 17.48 -1.10
C GLY A 123 9.89 16.05 -1.50
N ILE A 124 10.27 15.06 -0.70
CA ILE A 124 9.93 13.64 -0.91
C ILE A 124 8.41 13.44 -0.87
N ILE A 125 7.73 14.02 0.14
CA ILE A 125 6.27 13.93 0.29
C ILE A 125 5.55 14.56 -0.91
N ILE A 126 5.96 15.74 -1.33
CA ILE A 126 5.40 16.44 -2.49
C ILE A 126 5.68 15.63 -3.77
N GLY A 127 6.91 15.14 -3.94
CA GLY A 127 7.31 14.34 -5.10
C GLY A 127 6.50 13.04 -5.20
N ALA A 128 6.28 12.34 -4.09
CA ALA A 128 5.44 11.15 -4.05
C ALA A 128 3.98 11.47 -4.42
N GLY A 129 3.42 12.58 -3.94
CA GLY A 129 2.09 13.05 -4.30
C GLY A 129 1.96 13.37 -5.80
N ILE A 130 2.94 14.08 -6.35
CA ILE A 130 2.99 14.40 -7.79
C ILE A 130 3.12 13.12 -8.63
N ALA A 131 3.99 12.19 -8.25
CA ALA A 131 4.18 10.92 -8.96
C ALA A 131 2.88 10.08 -8.97
N ALA A 132 2.16 10.04 -7.84
CA ALA A 132 0.86 9.39 -7.77
C ALA A 132 -0.18 10.03 -8.70
N LEU A 133 -0.24 11.38 -8.74
CA LEU A 133 -1.14 12.10 -9.65
C LEU A 133 -0.79 11.86 -11.13
N ILE A 134 0.50 11.88 -11.48
CA ILE A 134 0.95 11.59 -12.85
C ILE A 134 0.52 10.17 -13.25
N GLY A 135 0.72 9.18 -12.39
CA GLY A 135 0.31 7.79 -12.66
C GLY A 135 -1.19 7.62 -12.91
N GLU A 136 -2.04 8.48 -12.36
CA GLU A 136 -3.48 8.45 -12.62
C GLU A 136 -3.88 9.19 -13.91
N ILE A 137 -3.07 10.19 -14.34
CA ILE A 137 -3.36 11.04 -15.51
C ILE A 137 -2.77 10.44 -16.80
N ASP A 138 -1.70 9.65 -16.70
CA ASP A 138 -1.05 9.01 -17.84
C ASP A 138 -2.01 8.13 -18.66
N ALA A 139 -1.65 7.84 -19.90
CA ALA A 139 -2.48 7.14 -20.89
C ALA A 139 -2.99 5.75 -20.43
N GLY A 140 -2.35 5.13 -19.44
CA GLY A 140 -2.81 3.90 -18.77
C GLY A 140 -3.47 4.12 -17.41
N GLY A 141 -3.58 5.36 -16.96
CA GLY A 141 -4.14 5.71 -15.65
C GLY A 141 -5.66 5.61 -15.60
N ARG A 142 -6.19 5.61 -14.39
CA ARG A 142 -7.65 5.46 -14.17
C ARG A 142 -8.44 6.65 -14.69
N LEU A 143 -7.85 7.84 -14.74
CA LEU A 143 -8.52 9.04 -15.26
C LEU A 143 -8.94 8.88 -16.73
N ALA A 144 -8.22 8.11 -17.52
CA ALA A 144 -8.57 7.85 -18.90
C ALA A 144 -9.88 7.05 -19.05
N ASN A 145 -10.17 6.17 -18.10
CA ASN A 145 -11.31 5.25 -18.13
C ASN A 145 -12.50 5.73 -17.31
N THR A 146 -12.26 6.45 -16.21
CA THR A 146 -13.28 6.85 -15.23
C THR A 146 -13.07 8.31 -14.78
N PRO A 147 -13.09 9.29 -15.71
CA PRO A 147 -12.74 10.68 -15.41
C PRO A 147 -13.69 11.36 -14.45
N ILE A 148 -14.99 11.18 -14.60
CA ILE A 148 -16.00 11.91 -13.82
C ILE A 148 -16.04 11.40 -12.38
N SER A 149 -16.12 10.09 -12.21
CA SER A 149 -16.18 9.48 -10.88
C SER A 149 -14.88 9.71 -10.10
N LEU A 150 -13.72 9.61 -10.76
CA LEU A 150 -12.43 9.83 -10.13
C LEU A 150 -12.26 11.28 -9.68
N VAL A 151 -12.58 12.25 -10.55
CA VAL A 151 -12.45 13.68 -10.24
C VAL A 151 -13.40 14.08 -9.12
N ILE A 152 -14.69 13.71 -9.21
CA ILE A 152 -15.68 14.10 -8.20
C ILE A 152 -15.39 13.39 -6.87
N GLY A 153 -15.02 12.11 -6.88
CA GLY A 153 -14.64 11.37 -5.69
C GLY A 153 -13.41 11.96 -5.01
N SER A 154 -12.39 12.32 -5.78
CA SER A 154 -11.17 12.97 -5.26
C SER A 154 -11.46 14.34 -4.66
N LEU A 155 -12.26 15.17 -5.34
CA LEU A 155 -12.67 16.46 -4.81
C LEU A 155 -13.51 16.33 -3.54
N ALA A 156 -14.40 15.33 -3.48
CA ALA A 156 -15.17 15.02 -2.27
C ALA A 156 -14.24 14.60 -1.12
N CYS A 157 -13.26 13.72 -1.36
CA CYS A 157 -12.26 13.35 -0.36
C CYS A 157 -11.49 14.57 0.14
N LEU A 158 -10.97 15.40 -0.78
CA LEU A 158 -10.24 16.62 -0.42
C LEU A 158 -11.10 17.57 0.42
N TYR A 159 -12.35 17.77 0.03
CA TYR A 159 -13.27 18.61 0.78
C TYR A 159 -13.55 18.06 2.18
N LEU A 160 -13.88 16.78 2.29
CA LEU A 160 -14.24 16.15 3.57
C LEU A 160 -13.06 16.06 4.53
N MET A 161 -11.85 15.83 4.02
CA MET A 161 -10.66 15.62 4.86
C MET A 161 -9.90 16.91 5.19
N PHE A 162 -9.86 17.88 4.26
CA PHE A 162 -8.94 19.02 4.37
C PHE A 162 -9.63 20.40 4.38
N SER A 163 -10.93 20.50 4.03
CA SER A 163 -11.61 21.79 3.97
C SER A 163 -11.84 22.40 5.36
N VAL A 164 -11.44 23.63 5.53
CA VAL A 164 -11.69 24.42 6.74
C VAL A 164 -13.19 24.61 6.97
N SER A 165 -13.99 24.80 5.89
CA SER A 165 -15.44 24.97 5.98
C SER A 165 -16.12 23.70 6.48
N PHE A 166 -15.67 22.53 6.03
CA PHE A 166 -16.22 21.26 6.51
C PHE A 166 -15.80 21.00 7.97
N LYS A 167 -14.59 21.38 8.34
CA LYS A 167 -14.10 21.30 9.72
C LYS A 167 -14.97 22.14 10.68
N GLY A 168 -15.36 23.34 10.28
CA GLY A 168 -16.34 24.14 11.04
C GLY A 168 -17.72 23.51 11.14
N LEU A 169 -18.13 22.71 10.14
CA LEU A 169 -19.38 21.97 10.16
C LEU A 169 -19.34 20.78 11.15
N THR A 170 -18.18 20.14 11.34
CA THR A 170 -18.02 19.05 12.31
C THR A 170 -18.19 19.48 13.75
N GLU A 171 -17.96 20.75 14.05
CA GLU A 171 -18.22 21.32 15.38
C GLU A 171 -19.71 21.50 15.67
N ARG A 172 -20.51 21.72 14.61
CA ARG A 172 -21.94 22.01 14.71
C ARG A 172 -22.83 20.79 14.53
N LEU A 173 -22.41 19.82 13.71
CA LEU A 173 -23.23 18.68 13.34
C LEU A 173 -22.55 17.35 13.74
N PRO A 174 -23.20 16.54 14.60
CA PRO A 174 -22.66 15.26 15.05
C PRO A 174 -22.48 14.26 13.89
N LEU A 175 -23.33 14.38 12.83
CA LEU A 175 -23.21 13.56 11.62
C LEU A 175 -21.92 13.89 10.84
N ALA A 176 -21.59 15.17 10.67
CA ALA A 176 -20.37 15.60 10.01
C ALA A 176 -19.13 15.09 10.75
N ARG A 177 -19.15 15.12 12.09
CA ARG A 177 -18.08 14.55 12.92
C ARG A 177 -17.90 13.04 12.69
N LYS A 178 -19.00 12.28 12.61
CA LYS A 178 -18.93 10.86 12.28
C LYS A 178 -18.35 10.61 10.89
N ILE A 179 -18.74 11.39 9.89
CA ILE A 179 -18.27 11.28 8.51
C ILE A 179 -16.74 11.46 8.45
N VAL A 180 -16.18 12.46 9.15
CA VAL A 180 -14.73 12.70 9.18
C VAL A 180 -13.95 11.50 9.73
N ASN A 181 -14.49 10.81 10.75
CA ASN A 181 -13.83 9.66 11.35
C ASN A 181 -13.64 8.49 10.37
N TYR A 182 -14.45 8.43 9.30
CA TYR A 182 -14.30 7.41 8.26
C TYR A 182 -13.30 7.78 7.15
N GLY A 183 -12.59 8.91 7.29
CA GLY A 183 -11.50 9.31 6.38
C GLY A 183 -11.91 9.36 4.91
N MET A 184 -11.29 8.54 4.06
CA MET A 184 -11.55 8.51 2.61
C MET A 184 -12.84 7.77 2.21
N VAL A 185 -13.41 6.95 3.10
CA VAL A 185 -14.56 6.06 2.78
C VAL A 185 -15.73 6.79 2.16
N PRO A 186 -16.22 7.93 2.71
CA PRO A 186 -17.34 8.65 2.13
C PRO A 186 -17.06 9.14 0.70
N GLY A 187 -15.85 9.64 0.43
CA GLY A 187 -15.46 10.07 -0.91
C GLY A 187 -15.39 8.92 -1.90
N LEU A 188 -14.90 7.75 -1.46
CA LEU A 188 -14.89 6.53 -2.27
C LEU A 188 -16.33 6.09 -2.63
N LEU A 189 -17.25 6.10 -1.66
CA LEU A 189 -18.65 5.79 -1.92
C LEU A 189 -19.28 6.76 -2.92
N ILE A 190 -19.00 8.06 -2.79
CA ILE A 190 -19.44 9.07 -3.75
C ILE A 190 -18.92 8.76 -5.15
N ALA A 191 -17.63 8.42 -5.28
CA ALA A 191 -17.03 8.04 -6.57
C ALA A 191 -17.73 6.83 -7.19
N ILE A 192 -17.99 5.78 -6.40
CA ILE A 192 -18.69 4.57 -6.86
C ILE A 192 -20.11 4.90 -7.34
N PHE A 193 -20.89 5.61 -6.56
CA PHE A 193 -22.27 5.99 -6.92
C PHE A 193 -22.32 6.84 -8.19
N ILE A 194 -21.41 7.81 -8.31
CA ILE A 194 -21.34 8.66 -9.51
C ILE A 194 -20.89 7.84 -10.71
N GLY A 195 -19.87 6.99 -10.57
CA GLY A 195 -19.37 6.16 -11.66
C GLY A 195 -20.44 5.21 -12.21
N ILE A 196 -21.30 4.66 -11.35
CA ILE A 196 -22.45 3.87 -11.77
C ILE A 196 -23.49 4.76 -12.47
N ALA A 197 -23.80 5.92 -11.91
CA ALA A 197 -24.82 6.82 -12.43
C ALA A 197 -24.47 7.40 -13.81
N VAL A 198 -23.19 7.66 -14.08
CA VAL A 198 -22.72 8.18 -15.39
C VAL A 198 -22.31 7.07 -16.35
N GLY A 199 -22.36 5.79 -15.93
CA GLY A 199 -22.03 4.65 -16.77
C GLY A 199 -20.50 4.40 -16.93
N GLU A 200 -19.66 5.04 -16.13
CA GLU A 200 -18.22 4.75 -16.08
C GLU A 200 -17.91 3.40 -15.43
N TYR A 201 -18.72 2.99 -14.46
CA TYR A 201 -18.65 1.67 -13.86
C TYR A 201 -19.83 0.82 -14.34
N GLN A 202 -19.53 -0.29 -14.98
CA GLN A 202 -20.53 -1.30 -15.23
C GLN A 202 -20.77 -2.09 -13.94
N MET A 203 -22.05 -2.36 -13.63
CA MET A 203 -22.36 -3.26 -12.53
C MET A 203 -21.73 -4.63 -12.84
N PRO A 204 -20.83 -5.12 -12.01
CA PRO A 204 -20.20 -6.42 -12.27
C PRO A 204 -21.28 -7.50 -12.23
N ASP A 205 -21.16 -8.48 -13.12
CA ASP A 205 -21.96 -9.70 -13.05
C ASP A 205 -21.47 -10.50 -11.82
N VAL A 206 -22.13 -10.28 -10.70
CA VAL A 206 -21.73 -10.86 -9.41
C VAL A 206 -22.03 -12.36 -9.42
N LYS A 207 -21.02 -13.16 -9.67
CA LYS A 207 -21.09 -14.60 -9.46
C LYS A 207 -21.06 -14.87 -7.95
N TRP A 208 -22.21 -15.20 -7.39
CA TRP A 208 -22.33 -15.54 -5.97
C TRP A 208 -21.61 -16.87 -5.72
N GLY A 209 -20.67 -16.86 -4.79
CA GLY A 209 -19.90 -18.04 -4.39
C GLY A 209 -18.78 -17.65 -3.45
N ILE A 210 -18.13 -18.67 -2.89
CA ILE A 210 -16.94 -18.51 -2.06
C ILE A 210 -15.78 -19.16 -2.81
N THR A 211 -14.81 -18.37 -3.23
CA THR A 211 -13.55 -18.90 -3.74
C THR A 211 -12.61 -19.10 -2.56
N ALA A 212 -12.24 -20.34 -2.28
CA ALA A 212 -11.28 -20.66 -1.24
C ALA A 212 -9.85 -20.36 -1.75
N PRO A 213 -9.00 -19.65 -0.98
CA PRO A 213 -7.60 -19.50 -1.32
C PRO A 213 -6.88 -20.85 -1.34
N ALA A 214 -6.09 -21.14 -2.37
CA ALA A 214 -5.38 -22.40 -2.53
C ALA A 214 -4.04 -22.41 -1.75
N PHE A 215 -4.10 -22.36 -0.42
CA PHE A 215 -2.91 -22.32 0.42
C PHE A 215 -1.98 -23.52 0.25
N ALA A 216 -2.55 -24.72 0.03
CA ALA A 216 -1.75 -25.92 -0.19
C ALA A 216 -0.99 -25.86 -1.52
N GLU A 217 -1.61 -25.35 -2.58
CA GLU A 217 -1.00 -25.23 -3.90
C GLU A 217 0.00 -24.08 -3.96
N MET A 218 -0.16 -23.05 -3.13
CA MET A 218 0.76 -21.92 -3.02
C MET A 218 2.21 -22.38 -2.76
N TRP A 219 2.40 -23.49 -2.02
CA TRP A 219 3.72 -24.06 -1.77
C TRP A 219 4.49 -24.44 -3.02
N ASN A 220 3.79 -24.83 -4.09
CA ASN A 220 4.40 -25.20 -5.38
C ASN A 220 5.02 -24.00 -6.12
N TYR A 221 4.62 -22.78 -5.73
CA TYR A 221 5.09 -21.53 -6.31
C TYR A 221 6.05 -20.75 -5.40
N LEU A 222 6.45 -21.33 -4.27
CA LEU A 222 7.47 -20.75 -3.42
C LEU A 222 8.88 -21.08 -3.93
N PRO A 223 9.91 -20.28 -3.60
CA PRO A 223 11.29 -20.51 -4.02
C PRO A 223 11.84 -21.89 -3.63
N PHE A 224 11.33 -22.47 -2.56
CA PHE A 224 11.70 -23.83 -2.11
C PHE A 224 11.24 -24.93 -3.09
N SER A 225 10.17 -24.68 -3.83
CA SER A 225 9.61 -25.63 -4.81
C SER A 225 10.01 -25.28 -6.24
N VAL A 226 10.00 -24.00 -6.58
CA VAL A 226 10.36 -23.50 -7.91
C VAL A 226 11.88 -23.50 -8.14
N GLY A 227 12.65 -23.48 -7.05
CA GLY A 227 14.12 -23.35 -7.07
C GLY A 227 14.56 -21.92 -6.74
N PHE A 228 15.75 -21.82 -6.18
CA PHE A 228 16.36 -20.52 -5.86
C PHE A 228 16.94 -19.89 -7.13
N PRO A 229 16.87 -18.54 -7.25
CA PRO A 229 17.43 -17.83 -8.38
C PRO A 229 18.96 -17.98 -8.43
N ALA A 230 19.53 -17.98 -9.63
CA ALA A 230 20.94 -17.90 -9.84
C ALA A 230 21.51 -16.55 -9.39
N ILE A 231 22.82 -16.50 -9.10
CA ILE A 231 23.46 -15.26 -8.61
C ILE A 231 23.33 -14.10 -9.61
N GLU A 232 23.29 -14.42 -10.89
CA GLU A 232 23.11 -13.45 -11.98
C GLU A 232 21.77 -12.71 -11.85
N VAL A 233 20.72 -13.41 -11.45
CA VAL A 233 19.38 -12.83 -11.23
C VAL A 233 19.41 -11.88 -10.04
N PHE A 234 20.12 -12.22 -8.97
CA PHE A 234 20.32 -11.30 -7.85
C PHE A 234 21.08 -10.04 -8.28
N LEU A 235 22.14 -10.18 -9.08
CA LEU A 235 22.90 -9.04 -9.57
C LEU A 235 22.04 -8.11 -10.45
N LEU A 236 21.21 -8.68 -11.31
CA LEU A 236 20.26 -7.92 -12.13
C LEU A 236 19.20 -7.20 -11.27
N ALA A 237 18.79 -7.79 -10.16
CA ALA A 237 17.79 -7.22 -9.28
C ALA A 237 18.31 -6.07 -8.38
N VAL A 238 19.65 -5.93 -8.20
CA VAL A 238 20.25 -4.92 -7.29
C VAL A 238 19.78 -3.48 -7.58
N PRO A 239 19.84 -2.97 -8.82
CA PRO A 239 19.42 -1.60 -9.10
C PRO A 239 17.93 -1.38 -8.75
N THR A 240 17.08 -2.32 -9.13
CA THR A 240 15.64 -2.29 -8.86
C THR A 240 15.36 -2.36 -7.35
N ALA A 241 16.09 -3.20 -6.61
CA ALA A 241 15.97 -3.31 -5.16
C ALA A 241 16.34 -2.01 -4.44
N VAL A 242 17.40 -1.34 -4.89
CA VAL A 242 17.81 -0.03 -4.34
C VAL A 242 16.74 1.02 -4.62
N ILE A 243 16.21 1.07 -5.84
CA ILE A 243 15.12 2.00 -6.21
C ILE A 243 13.86 1.70 -5.38
N ALA A 244 13.46 0.44 -5.27
CA ALA A 244 12.32 0.03 -4.47
C ALA A 244 12.49 0.42 -2.99
N TYR A 245 13.69 0.24 -2.43
CA TYR A 245 13.99 0.69 -1.07
C TYR A 245 13.88 2.22 -0.93
N ILE A 246 14.42 3.00 -1.87
CA ILE A 246 14.33 4.48 -1.83
C ILE A 246 12.87 4.93 -1.85
N ILE A 247 12.03 4.29 -2.66
CA ILE A 247 10.59 4.58 -2.72
C ILE A 247 9.93 4.22 -1.37
N ALA A 248 10.18 3.02 -0.85
CA ALA A 248 9.65 2.58 0.44
C ALA A 248 10.11 3.48 1.60
N PHE A 249 11.35 3.94 1.56
CA PHE A 249 11.88 4.89 2.54
C PHE A 249 11.14 6.23 2.51
N GLY A 250 10.74 6.70 1.32
CA GLY A 250 9.84 7.84 1.17
C GLY A 250 8.50 7.63 1.89
N ASP A 251 7.89 6.47 1.71
CA ASP A 251 6.64 6.11 2.39
C ASP A 251 6.80 6.05 3.92
N ILE A 252 7.94 5.55 4.42
CA ILE A 252 8.26 5.56 5.85
C ILE A 252 8.32 7.00 6.40
N ILE A 253 8.94 7.93 5.68
CA ILE A 253 9.01 9.34 6.08
C ILE A 253 7.61 9.95 6.14
N VAL A 254 6.76 9.66 5.15
CA VAL A 254 5.36 10.11 5.12
C VAL A 254 4.60 9.52 6.30
N GLY A 255 4.67 8.21 6.50
CA GLY A 255 4.04 7.50 7.61
C GLY A 255 4.46 8.06 8.97
N GLN A 256 5.76 8.29 9.17
CA GLN A 256 6.29 8.91 10.39
C GLN A 256 5.69 10.30 10.63
N SER A 257 5.63 11.14 9.61
CA SER A 257 5.10 12.50 9.73
C SER A 257 3.62 12.51 10.08
N LEU A 258 2.85 11.58 9.51
CA LEU A 258 1.42 11.42 9.80
C LEU A 258 1.20 10.92 11.23
N MET A 259 2.01 9.95 11.69
CA MET A 259 1.91 9.42 13.05
C MET A 259 2.30 10.44 14.11
N GLN A 260 3.34 11.23 13.88
CA GLN A 260 3.70 12.32 14.79
C GLN A 260 2.56 13.34 14.93
N ARG A 261 1.90 13.68 13.82
CA ARG A 261 0.74 14.58 13.85
C ARG A 261 -0.47 13.94 14.54
N ALA A 262 -0.67 12.64 14.39
CA ALA A 262 -1.74 11.92 15.08
C ALA A 262 -1.49 11.89 16.60
N ASP A 263 -0.26 11.67 17.04
CA ASP A 263 0.14 11.68 18.43
C ASP A 263 -0.10 13.05 19.10
N GLU A 264 0.22 14.15 18.39
CA GLU A 264 -0.08 15.52 18.86
C GLU A 264 -1.57 15.78 19.09
N LEU A 265 -2.45 15.11 18.34
CA LEU A 265 -3.90 15.26 18.42
C LEU A 265 -4.56 14.31 19.41
N ARG A 266 -3.88 13.25 19.82
CA ARG A 266 -4.36 12.22 20.73
C ARG A 266 -3.70 12.37 22.10
N THR A 267 -4.52 12.66 23.12
CA THR A 267 -4.07 12.79 24.51
C THR A 267 -4.31 11.53 25.34
N ASP A 268 -5.02 10.57 24.77
CA ASP A 268 -5.45 9.33 25.42
C ASP A 268 -4.50 8.15 25.15
N GLU A 269 -3.54 8.33 24.27
CA GLU A 269 -2.62 7.27 23.81
C GLU A 269 -1.26 7.87 23.46
N VAL A 270 -0.19 7.18 23.83
CA VAL A 270 1.18 7.56 23.45
C VAL A 270 1.62 6.68 22.28
N ILE A 271 1.91 7.29 21.14
CA ILE A 271 2.33 6.60 19.93
C ILE A 271 3.86 6.65 19.83
N GLU A 272 4.53 5.56 20.20
CA GLU A 272 5.97 5.42 19.97
C GLU A 272 6.28 5.20 18.49
N ASN A 273 7.00 6.12 17.89
CA ASN A 273 7.46 6.00 16.51
C ASN A 273 8.97 5.69 16.48
N ASN A 274 9.30 4.41 16.33
CA ASN A 274 10.68 3.93 16.26
C ASN A 274 11.00 3.46 14.84
N ILE A 275 11.78 4.26 14.12
CA ILE A 275 12.15 4.00 12.71
C ILE A 275 12.95 2.70 12.56
N ASP A 276 13.79 2.35 13.50
CA ASP A 276 14.58 1.12 13.41
C ASP A 276 13.70 -0.12 13.57
N ARG A 277 12.61 -0.04 14.39
CA ARG A 277 11.58 -1.10 14.43
C ARG A 277 10.78 -1.20 13.14
N VAL A 278 10.56 -0.09 12.45
CA VAL A 278 9.88 -0.08 11.15
C VAL A 278 10.71 -0.78 10.08
N HIS A 279 12.04 -0.74 10.18
CA HIS A 279 12.95 -1.45 9.29
C HIS A 279 13.06 -2.95 9.61
N LEU A 280 12.74 -3.39 10.81
CA LEU A 280 12.72 -4.79 11.23
C LEU A 280 11.40 -5.48 10.87
#